data_22bad5e60a3ad5a84c6b6c116215d581
#
_entry.id   22bad5e60a3ad5a84c6b6c116215d581
#
_cell.length_a   1.000
_cell.length_b   1.000
_cell.length_c   1.000
_cell.angle_alpha   90.00
_cell.angle_beta   90.00
_cell.angle_gamma   90.00
#
_symmetry.space_group_name_H-M   'P 1'
#
loop_
_entity.id
_entity.type
_entity.pdbx_description
1 polymer ?
#
loop_
_entity_poly.entity_id
_entity_poly.type
_entity_poly.pdbx_seq_one_letter_code
_entity_poly.pdbx_strand_id
1 'polypeptide(L)'
;IYSTADIAVSNATLTANGSEAICIEGLNSIHLYDCDLTGNMSDLDQNDNTWTVILYQSMSGDSEVGNSTFQMDGGSLTSENGGVFYTTNTESTITLNNVDINYNDENEFFLQCTGNTNQRGWGQSGVNGADCHFTGISQDMQGDVIWDSISDLDFYLTEGSSLTGAVVDDESYAGEGGE
;
A
#
# COMPACT_ATOMS: atom_id res chain seq x y z
N ILE A 1 0.65 5.12 -11.97
CA ILE A 1 1.82 4.38 -12.51
C ILE A 1 1.62 2.90 -12.18
N TYR A 2 1.57 2.05 -13.19
CA TYR A 2 1.70 0.60 -13.02
C TYR A 2 3.16 0.20 -13.31
N SER A 3 3.80 -0.47 -12.36
CA SER A 3 5.22 -0.79 -12.47
C SER A 3 5.50 -2.30 -12.44
N THR A 4 6.12 -2.74 -13.52
CA THR A 4 6.89 -3.98 -13.63
C THR A 4 8.37 -3.66 -13.93
N ALA A 5 8.87 -2.55 -13.38
CA ALA A 5 10.23 -2.05 -13.54
C ALA A 5 10.60 -1.11 -12.38
N ASP A 6 11.87 -0.78 -12.26
CA ASP A 6 12.33 0.26 -11.31
C ASP A 6 12.10 1.64 -11.91
N ILE A 7 11.34 2.47 -11.21
CA ILE A 7 10.95 3.82 -11.64
C ILE A 7 11.36 4.84 -10.58
N ALA A 8 11.99 5.92 -11.01
CA ALA A 8 12.24 7.10 -10.18
C ALA A 8 11.63 8.34 -10.82
N VAL A 9 10.91 9.14 -10.01
CA VAL A 9 10.29 10.39 -10.43
C VAL A 9 10.68 11.50 -9.45
N SER A 10 10.98 12.68 -9.97
CA SER A 10 11.37 13.82 -9.13
C SER A 10 10.67 15.10 -9.56
N ASN A 11 10.23 15.90 -8.58
CA ASN A 11 9.64 17.22 -8.79
C ASN A 11 8.45 17.20 -9.77
N ALA A 12 7.52 16.26 -9.57
CA ALA A 12 6.39 16.05 -10.47
C ALA A 12 5.06 16.00 -9.71
N THR A 13 4.00 16.39 -10.40
CA THR A 13 2.63 16.16 -9.93
C THR A 13 2.04 14.97 -10.66
N LEU A 14 1.57 13.99 -9.89
CA LEU A 14 1.00 12.72 -10.35
C LEU A 14 -0.42 12.60 -9.82
N THR A 15 -1.39 12.50 -10.71
CA THR A 15 -2.81 12.39 -10.32
C THR A 15 -3.47 11.23 -11.04
N ALA A 16 -4.15 10.37 -10.29
CA ALA A 16 -4.99 9.31 -10.82
C ALA A 16 -6.44 9.53 -10.39
N ASN A 17 -7.35 9.47 -11.36
CA ASN A 17 -8.79 9.53 -11.13
C ASN A 17 -9.44 8.25 -11.64
N GLY A 18 -10.08 7.49 -10.75
CA GLY A 18 -10.80 6.27 -11.07
C GLY A 18 -10.02 4.97 -10.88
N SER A 19 -8.71 5.04 -10.64
CA SER A 19 -7.83 3.90 -10.35
C SER A 19 -6.83 4.32 -9.27
N GLU A 20 -6.13 3.36 -8.69
CA GLU A 20 -4.95 3.60 -7.84
C GLU A 20 -3.91 4.49 -8.56
N ALA A 21 -3.23 5.33 -7.81
CA ALA A 21 -2.19 6.18 -8.39
C ALA A 21 -0.90 5.41 -8.66
N ILE A 22 -0.57 4.46 -7.79
CA ILE A 22 0.62 3.61 -7.87
C ILE A 22 0.21 2.15 -7.71
N CYS A 23 0.73 1.32 -8.60
CA CYS A 23 0.59 -0.13 -8.57
C CYS A 23 1.97 -0.75 -8.80
N ILE A 24 2.52 -1.46 -7.81
CA ILE A 24 3.82 -2.12 -7.89
C ILE A 24 3.61 -3.62 -7.82
N GLU A 25 4.07 -4.34 -8.83
CA GLU A 25 3.94 -5.78 -8.90
C GLU A 25 5.29 -6.48 -8.79
N GLY A 26 5.41 -7.39 -7.81
CA GLY A 26 6.58 -8.24 -7.62
C GLY A 26 7.86 -7.48 -7.31
N LEU A 27 8.99 -8.01 -7.75
CA LEU A 27 10.33 -7.45 -7.53
C LEU A 27 10.57 -6.20 -8.38
N ASN A 28 9.86 -5.12 -8.03
CA ASN A 28 9.97 -3.83 -8.70
C ASN A 28 9.91 -2.68 -7.69
N SER A 29 10.29 -1.48 -8.10
CA SER A 29 10.33 -0.33 -7.22
C SER A 29 9.81 0.96 -7.85
N ILE A 30 9.23 1.82 -7.00
CA ILE A 30 8.91 3.21 -7.33
C ILE A 30 9.49 4.11 -6.25
N HIS A 31 10.33 5.06 -6.67
CA HIS A 31 10.86 6.11 -5.82
C HIS A 31 10.37 7.48 -6.29
N LEU A 32 9.74 8.22 -5.38
CA LEU A 32 9.27 9.59 -5.62
C LEU A 32 10.09 10.57 -4.77
N TYR A 33 10.58 11.63 -5.39
CA TYR A 33 11.38 12.68 -4.75
C TYR A 33 10.74 14.04 -4.98
N ASP A 34 10.32 14.72 -3.90
CA ASP A 34 9.62 16.02 -3.95
C ASP A 34 8.48 16.03 -4.97
N CYS A 35 7.63 15.00 -4.93
CA CYS A 35 6.48 14.84 -5.81
C CYS A 35 5.17 15.11 -5.07
N ASP A 36 4.15 15.57 -5.82
CA ASP A 36 2.77 15.61 -5.34
C ASP A 36 1.99 14.45 -5.96
N LEU A 37 1.62 13.46 -5.14
CA LEU A 37 0.87 12.27 -5.54
C LEU A 37 -0.57 12.36 -5.05
N THR A 38 -1.53 12.26 -5.96
CA THR A 38 -2.95 12.21 -5.62
C THR A 38 -3.62 10.97 -6.21
N GLY A 39 -4.27 10.19 -5.36
CA GLY A 39 -5.11 9.05 -5.75
C GLY A 39 -6.58 9.31 -5.43
N ASN A 40 -7.44 8.97 -6.39
CA ASN A 40 -8.90 9.00 -6.25
C ASN A 40 -9.46 7.76 -6.96
N MET A 41 -9.26 6.60 -6.32
CA MET A 41 -9.71 5.32 -6.86
C MET A 41 -11.22 5.21 -6.74
N SER A 42 -11.90 4.81 -7.81
CA SER A 42 -13.33 4.55 -7.78
C SER A 42 -13.63 3.20 -7.12
N ASP A 43 -14.76 3.11 -6.43
CA ASP A 43 -15.27 1.85 -5.93
C ASP A 43 -15.51 0.87 -7.09
N LEU A 44 -15.08 -0.35 -6.91
CA LEU A 44 -15.30 -1.46 -7.84
C LEU A 44 -15.92 -2.63 -7.08
N ASP A 45 -16.94 -3.24 -7.66
CA ASP A 45 -17.67 -4.39 -7.07
C ASP A 45 -16.76 -5.59 -6.71
N GLN A 46 -15.58 -5.65 -7.28
CA GLN A 46 -14.61 -6.71 -7.10
C GLN A 46 -13.51 -6.39 -6.06
N ASN A 47 -13.53 -5.19 -5.48
CA ASN A 47 -12.62 -4.76 -4.44
C ASN A 47 -13.42 -4.52 -3.16
N ASP A 48 -12.91 -5.03 -2.04
CA ASP A 48 -13.52 -4.76 -0.74
C ASP A 48 -13.22 -3.34 -0.27
N ASN A 49 -12.11 -2.75 -0.72
CA ASN A 49 -11.67 -1.39 -0.39
C ASN A 49 -11.11 -0.66 -1.62
N THR A 50 -10.87 0.63 -1.46
CA THR A 50 -10.10 1.47 -2.38
C THR A 50 -8.80 1.91 -1.73
N TRP A 51 -7.78 2.24 -2.52
CA TRP A 51 -6.44 2.62 -2.06
C TRP A 51 -5.76 3.57 -3.04
N THR A 52 -4.73 4.27 -2.56
CA THR A 52 -3.91 5.14 -3.42
C THR A 52 -2.70 4.40 -3.98
N VAL A 53 -2.06 3.56 -3.16
CA VAL A 53 -0.87 2.78 -3.53
C VAL A 53 -1.10 1.32 -3.20
N ILE A 54 -0.88 0.42 -4.16
CA ILE A 54 -0.89 -1.02 -3.95
C ILE A 54 0.47 -1.64 -4.27
N LEU A 55 0.91 -2.57 -3.41
CA LEU A 55 2.05 -3.45 -3.61
C LEU A 55 1.55 -4.89 -3.55
N TYR A 56 1.79 -5.67 -4.61
CA TYR A 56 1.21 -7.00 -4.70
C TYR A 56 2.00 -7.93 -5.63
N GLN A 57 1.67 -9.20 -5.58
CA GLN A 57 2.11 -10.18 -6.58
C GLN A 57 0.90 -10.84 -7.22
N SER A 58 0.79 -10.79 -8.53
CA SER A 58 -0.23 -11.54 -9.26
C SER A 58 0.19 -12.98 -9.53
N MET A 59 -0.77 -13.78 -10.00
CA MET A 59 -0.51 -15.14 -10.48
C MET A 59 -0.21 -15.20 -11.98
N SER A 60 -0.17 -14.04 -12.66
CA SER A 60 0.01 -13.95 -14.12
C SER A 60 1.41 -14.33 -14.58
N GLY A 61 2.42 -14.14 -13.73
CA GLY A 61 3.82 -14.43 -14.04
C GLY A 61 4.49 -13.38 -14.94
N ASP A 62 3.91 -12.20 -15.07
CA ASP A 62 4.45 -11.07 -15.84
C ASP A 62 5.43 -10.20 -15.01
N SER A 63 5.54 -10.47 -13.72
CA SER A 63 6.54 -9.88 -12.84
C SER A 63 7.31 -10.96 -12.08
N GLU A 64 8.59 -10.73 -11.83
CA GLU A 64 9.41 -11.60 -10.99
C GLU A 64 8.95 -11.49 -9.53
N VAL A 65 8.81 -12.64 -8.85
CA VAL A 65 8.43 -12.69 -7.43
C VAL A 65 9.56 -12.12 -6.58
N GLY A 66 9.21 -11.22 -5.67
CA GLY A 66 10.15 -10.63 -4.73
C GLY A 66 9.61 -9.36 -4.07
N ASN A 67 10.49 -8.64 -3.38
CA ASN A 67 10.14 -7.47 -2.61
C ASN A 67 9.69 -6.30 -3.49
N SER A 68 8.43 -5.91 -3.35
CA SER A 68 7.89 -4.70 -3.96
C SER A 68 8.29 -3.48 -3.11
N THR A 69 8.88 -2.45 -3.70
CA THR A 69 9.38 -1.30 -2.96
C THR A 69 8.72 0.01 -3.36
N PHE A 70 8.16 0.72 -2.39
CA PHE A 70 7.73 2.10 -2.52
C PHE A 70 8.53 2.99 -1.57
N GLN A 71 9.11 4.04 -2.11
CA GLN A 71 9.80 5.07 -1.33
C GLN A 71 9.34 6.46 -1.76
N MET A 72 9.09 7.33 -0.78
CA MET A 72 8.78 8.73 -1.05
C MET A 72 9.54 9.62 -0.08
N ASP A 73 10.29 10.56 -0.64
CA ASP A 73 11.10 11.54 0.08
C ASP A 73 10.60 12.95 -0.26
N GLY A 74 10.00 13.63 0.72
CA GLY A 74 9.40 14.96 0.54
C GLY A 74 8.15 14.95 -0.33
N GLY A 75 7.60 16.15 -0.56
CA GLY A 75 6.38 16.33 -1.33
C GLY A 75 5.10 15.97 -0.57
N SER A 76 4.03 15.68 -1.28
CA SER A 76 2.72 15.38 -0.69
C SER A 76 2.11 14.09 -1.24
N LEU A 77 1.38 13.35 -0.38
CA LEU A 77 0.57 12.21 -0.75
C LEU A 77 -0.87 12.47 -0.32
N THR A 78 -1.79 12.49 -1.27
CA THR A 78 -3.22 12.73 -1.03
C THR A 78 -4.03 11.50 -1.44
N SER A 79 -4.79 10.94 -0.50
CA SER A 79 -5.80 9.92 -0.77
C SER A 79 -7.18 10.58 -0.69
N GLU A 80 -7.84 10.75 -1.84
CA GLU A 80 -9.17 11.37 -1.91
C GLU A 80 -10.30 10.37 -1.66
N ASN A 81 -10.05 9.07 -1.88
CA ASN A 81 -11.01 7.99 -1.63
C ASN A 81 -10.29 6.75 -1.14
N GLY A 82 -10.78 6.16 -0.03
CA GLY A 82 -10.26 4.94 0.59
C GLY A 82 -8.92 5.12 1.31
N GLY A 83 -8.22 4.01 1.49
CA GLY A 83 -6.96 3.94 2.20
C GLY A 83 -5.76 4.50 1.44
N VAL A 84 -4.63 4.58 2.13
CA VAL A 84 -3.40 5.08 1.52
C VAL A 84 -2.61 3.94 0.90
N PHE A 85 -2.23 2.92 1.68
CA PHE A 85 -1.43 1.78 1.23
C PHE A 85 -2.17 0.47 1.40
N TYR A 86 -2.10 -0.38 0.38
CA TYR A 86 -2.49 -1.77 0.46
C TYR A 86 -1.33 -2.67 0.01
N THR A 87 -0.99 -3.68 0.81
CA THR A 87 -0.01 -4.70 0.45
C THR A 87 -0.62 -6.08 0.64
N THR A 88 -0.48 -6.94 -0.37
CA THR A 88 -1.05 -8.29 -0.38
C THR A 88 -0.26 -9.25 -1.27
N ASN A 89 -0.14 -10.49 -0.83
CA ASN A 89 0.52 -11.58 -1.56
C ASN A 89 1.96 -11.25 -2.02
N THR A 90 2.67 -10.42 -1.27
CA THR A 90 4.06 -10.02 -1.60
C THR A 90 4.85 -9.69 -0.35
N GLU A 91 6.17 -9.84 -0.44
CA GLU A 91 7.09 -9.12 0.41
C GLU A 91 7.14 -7.66 -0.06
N SER A 92 7.07 -6.70 0.85
CA SER A 92 7.04 -5.28 0.51
C SER A 92 7.83 -4.41 1.47
N THR A 93 8.41 -3.34 0.93
CA THR A 93 9.07 -2.28 1.70
C THR A 93 8.46 -0.94 1.36
N ILE A 94 7.95 -0.24 2.37
CA ILE A 94 7.39 1.10 2.23
C ILE A 94 8.19 2.06 3.09
N THR A 95 8.74 3.11 2.50
CA THR A 95 9.46 4.15 3.23
C THR A 95 8.90 5.52 2.91
N LEU A 96 8.49 6.25 3.95
CA LEU A 96 8.09 7.65 3.87
C LEU A 96 9.04 8.51 4.68
N ASN A 97 9.58 9.55 4.05
CA ASN A 97 10.49 10.48 4.68
C ASN A 97 10.01 11.92 4.47
N ASN A 98 9.49 12.54 5.53
CA ASN A 98 9.02 13.93 5.53
C ASN A 98 8.03 14.22 4.37
N VAL A 99 7.05 13.36 4.19
CA VAL A 99 5.97 13.50 3.22
C VAL A 99 4.76 14.15 3.89
N ASP A 100 4.18 15.17 3.27
CA ASP A 100 2.93 15.77 3.73
C ASP A 100 1.75 14.90 3.30
N ILE A 101 1.13 14.19 4.26
CA ILE A 101 0.05 13.26 3.97
C ILE A 101 -1.30 13.92 4.21
N ASN A 102 -2.11 14.00 3.17
CA ASN A 102 -3.45 14.57 3.20
C ASN A 102 -4.49 13.45 3.16
N TYR A 103 -5.32 13.41 4.20
CA TYR A 103 -6.45 12.49 4.31
C TYR A 103 -7.76 13.25 4.06
N ASN A 104 -8.73 12.54 3.52
CA ASN A 104 -10.09 12.96 3.78
C ASN A 104 -10.61 12.24 5.04
N ASP A 105 -11.65 12.76 5.69
CA ASP A 105 -12.19 12.22 6.95
C ASP A 105 -12.85 10.83 6.79
N GLU A 106 -12.97 10.34 5.56
CA GLU A 106 -13.58 9.06 5.20
C GLU A 106 -12.53 7.99 4.85
N ASN A 107 -11.23 8.27 5.01
CA ASN A 107 -10.19 7.29 4.76
C ASN A 107 -10.30 6.13 5.76
N GLU A 108 -10.51 4.93 5.24
CA GLU A 108 -10.74 3.75 6.06
C GLU A 108 -9.46 3.28 6.75
N PHE A 109 -8.29 3.40 6.09
CA PHE A 109 -7.02 2.94 6.64
C PHE A 109 -5.81 3.73 6.10
N PHE A 110 -4.74 3.74 6.89
CA PHE A 110 -3.43 4.20 6.44
C PHE A 110 -2.67 3.09 5.71
N LEU A 111 -2.61 1.90 6.31
CA LEU A 111 -1.96 0.73 5.74
C LEU A 111 -2.83 -0.50 5.97
N GLN A 112 -3.12 -1.22 4.91
CA GLN A 112 -3.67 -2.57 4.97
C GLN A 112 -2.59 -3.56 4.54
N CYS A 113 -2.15 -4.41 5.48
CA CYS A 113 -1.19 -5.49 5.28
C CYS A 113 -1.91 -6.82 5.50
N THR A 114 -2.57 -7.34 4.47
CA THR A 114 -3.47 -8.49 4.60
C THR A 114 -3.40 -9.40 3.39
N GLY A 115 -4.01 -10.57 3.51
CA GLY A 115 -4.42 -11.36 2.36
C GLY A 115 -5.43 -10.62 1.50
N ASN A 116 -6.00 -11.36 0.57
CA ASN A 116 -7.10 -10.90 -0.27
C ASN A 116 -8.07 -12.07 -0.49
N THR A 117 -9.27 -11.78 -0.98
CA THR A 117 -10.29 -12.81 -1.22
C THR A 117 -9.98 -13.71 -2.43
N ASN A 118 -8.81 -13.55 -3.02
CA ASN A 118 -8.36 -14.26 -4.23
C ASN A 118 -9.27 -14.07 -5.45
N GLN A 119 -10.12 -13.06 -5.44
CA GLN A 119 -11.04 -12.78 -6.55
C GLN A 119 -10.36 -12.15 -7.75
N ARG A 120 -9.16 -11.61 -7.54
CA ARG A 120 -8.39 -10.86 -8.54
C ARG A 120 -7.25 -11.67 -9.16
N GLY A 121 -7.01 -12.92 -8.73
CA GLY A 121 -5.84 -13.69 -9.14
C GLY A 121 -4.54 -13.23 -8.46
N TRP A 122 -4.62 -12.63 -7.29
CA TRP A 122 -3.48 -12.17 -6.49
C TRP A 122 -3.13 -13.20 -5.42
N GLY A 123 -2.69 -14.36 -5.84
CA GLY A 123 -2.26 -15.43 -4.96
C GLY A 123 -3.29 -16.54 -4.77
N GLN A 124 -3.11 -17.34 -3.74
CA GLN A 124 -3.95 -18.45 -3.37
C GLN A 124 -4.54 -18.21 -2.00
N SER A 125 -5.83 -18.54 -1.85
CA SER A 125 -6.52 -18.41 -0.56
C SER A 125 -5.73 -19.08 0.56
N GLY A 126 -5.61 -18.40 1.70
CA GLY A 126 -4.89 -18.86 2.89
C GLY A 126 -3.36 -18.78 2.82
N VAL A 127 -2.78 -18.41 1.68
CA VAL A 127 -1.33 -18.26 1.49
C VAL A 127 -0.96 -16.97 0.75
N ASN A 128 -1.89 -16.06 0.62
CA ASN A 128 -1.75 -14.82 -0.11
C ASN A 128 -1.57 -13.60 0.82
N GLY A 129 -1.07 -13.82 2.02
CA GLY A 129 -0.70 -12.77 2.96
C GLY A 129 0.42 -11.88 2.43
N ALA A 130 0.66 -10.78 3.12
CA ALA A 130 1.76 -9.87 2.85
C ALA A 130 2.85 -10.01 3.92
N ASP A 131 4.09 -9.69 3.55
CA ASP A 131 5.19 -9.46 4.49
C ASP A 131 5.66 -8.02 4.28
N CYS A 132 5.19 -7.10 5.15
CA CYS A 132 5.37 -5.66 4.94
C CYS A 132 6.33 -5.06 5.95
N HIS A 133 7.37 -4.39 5.44
CA HIS A 133 8.29 -3.56 6.22
C HIS A 133 8.00 -2.09 5.96
N PHE A 134 7.31 -1.43 6.89
CA PHE A 134 7.01 -0.01 6.82
C PHE A 134 7.98 0.80 7.67
N THR A 135 8.49 1.90 7.14
CA THR A 135 9.33 2.86 7.87
C THR A 135 8.86 4.30 7.65
N GLY A 136 8.47 4.97 8.73
CA GLY A 136 8.24 6.41 8.76
C GLY A 136 9.45 7.15 9.34
N ILE A 137 9.95 8.15 8.62
CA ILE A 137 11.10 8.98 9.00
C ILE A 137 10.63 10.44 9.06
N SER A 138 10.65 11.07 10.24
CA SER A 138 10.12 12.43 10.44
C SER A 138 8.71 12.58 9.84
N GLN A 139 7.81 11.64 10.17
CA GLN A 139 6.56 11.43 9.47
C GLN A 139 5.36 11.48 10.43
N ASP A 140 4.37 12.32 10.14
CA ASP A 140 3.09 12.32 10.83
C ASP A 140 2.03 11.60 9.98
N MET A 141 1.36 10.61 10.57
CA MET A 141 0.40 9.76 9.89
C MET A 141 -0.89 9.65 10.69
N GLN A 142 -1.99 9.44 9.97
CA GLN A 142 -3.30 9.21 10.54
C GLN A 142 -3.99 8.06 9.80
N GLY A 143 -4.88 7.34 10.48
CA GLY A 143 -5.65 6.22 9.95
C GLY A 143 -5.23 4.89 10.56
N ASP A 144 -6.05 3.88 10.38
CA ASP A 144 -5.83 2.57 10.97
C ASP A 144 -4.78 1.77 10.19
N VAL A 145 -4.12 0.88 10.91
CA VAL A 145 -3.25 -0.15 10.34
C VAL A 145 -3.97 -1.47 10.47
N ILE A 146 -4.38 -2.05 9.35
CA ILE A 146 -5.12 -3.31 9.29
C ILE A 146 -4.14 -4.44 8.98
N TRP A 147 -4.27 -5.54 9.71
CA TRP A 147 -3.42 -6.71 9.62
C TRP A 147 -4.24 -7.99 9.81
N ASP A 148 -3.80 -9.12 9.26
CA ASP A 148 -4.40 -10.44 9.45
C ASP A 148 -3.37 -11.51 9.81
N SER A 149 -3.84 -12.69 10.24
CA SER A 149 -2.99 -13.76 10.78
C SER A 149 -2.13 -14.49 9.73
N ILE A 150 -2.37 -14.27 8.44
CA ILE A 150 -1.56 -14.85 7.36
C ILE A 150 -0.51 -13.88 6.82
N SER A 151 -0.39 -12.70 7.45
CA SER A 151 0.53 -11.63 7.04
C SER A 151 1.52 -11.31 8.15
N ASP A 152 2.69 -10.83 7.78
CA ASP A 152 3.70 -10.29 8.70
C ASP A 152 3.83 -8.78 8.49
N LEU A 153 3.92 -8.02 9.59
CA LEU A 153 4.05 -6.57 9.56
C LEU A 153 5.10 -6.06 10.54
N ASP A 154 6.13 -5.44 10.00
CA ASP A 154 7.08 -4.61 10.74
C ASP A 154 6.75 -3.13 10.52
N PHE A 155 6.47 -2.40 11.59
CA PHE A 155 6.08 -0.99 11.50
C PHE A 155 7.01 -0.12 12.35
N TYR A 156 7.92 0.59 11.70
CA TYR A 156 8.97 1.40 12.34
C TYR A 156 8.68 2.90 12.24
N LEU A 157 8.71 3.58 13.39
CA LEU A 157 8.62 5.03 13.50
C LEU A 157 9.96 5.58 13.99
N THR A 158 10.57 6.46 13.21
CA THR A 158 11.87 7.03 13.50
C THR A 158 11.85 8.56 13.40
N GLU A 159 12.84 9.22 14.01
CA GLU A 159 13.05 10.66 13.93
C GLU A 159 11.83 11.51 14.29
N GLY A 160 11.11 11.11 15.35
CA GLY A 160 9.94 11.82 15.85
C GLY A 160 8.65 11.55 15.11
N SER A 161 8.61 10.54 14.26
CA SER A 161 7.40 10.12 13.55
C SER A 161 6.28 9.73 14.50
N SER A 162 5.04 9.96 14.07
CA SER A 162 3.83 9.61 14.80
C SER A 162 2.79 8.93 13.92
N LEU A 163 1.96 8.07 14.53
CA LEU A 163 0.75 7.52 13.93
C LEU A 163 -0.42 7.76 14.89
N THR A 164 -1.49 8.33 14.39
CA THR A 164 -2.78 8.46 15.09
C THR A 164 -3.81 7.56 14.44
N GLY A 165 -4.10 6.43 15.07
CA GLY A 165 -5.03 5.42 14.59
C GLY A 165 -4.95 4.17 15.44
N ALA A 166 -5.67 3.13 15.06
CA ALA A 166 -5.65 1.82 15.68
C ALA A 166 -4.82 0.82 14.87
N VAL A 167 -4.31 -0.21 15.54
CA VAL A 167 -3.86 -1.44 14.85
C VAL A 167 -4.99 -2.45 14.98
N VAL A 168 -5.51 -2.90 13.84
CA VAL A 168 -6.72 -3.72 13.74
C VAL A 168 -6.36 -5.08 13.17
N ASP A 169 -6.71 -6.12 13.91
CA ASP A 169 -6.66 -7.50 13.44
C ASP A 169 -7.99 -7.81 12.73
N ASP A 170 -7.95 -7.99 11.40
CA ASP A 170 -9.14 -8.23 10.59
C ASP A 170 -8.97 -9.47 9.70
N GLU A 171 -9.45 -10.60 10.20
CA GLU A 171 -9.36 -11.90 9.53
C GLU A 171 -10.26 -12.04 8.29
N SER A 172 -11.13 -11.07 8.01
CA SER A 172 -12.01 -11.11 6.83
C SER A 172 -11.24 -11.13 5.50
N TYR A 173 -10.01 -10.60 5.50
CA TYR A 173 -9.13 -10.56 4.33
C TYR A 173 -8.26 -11.80 4.15
N ALA A 174 -8.14 -12.67 5.14
CA ALA A 174 -7.31 -13.88 5.06
C ALA A 174 -7.75 -14.85 3.96
N GLY A 175 -8.97 -14.70 3.47
CA GLY A 175 -9.54 -15.52 2.42
C GLY A 175 -10.12 -16.84 2.93
N GLU A 176 -10.92 -17.48 2.10
CA GLU A 176 -11.47 -18.81 2.42
C GLU A 176 -10.35 -19.86 2.42
N GLY A 177 -10.16 -20.52 3.55
CA GLY A 177 -9.14 -21.56 3.72
C GLY A 177 -7.81 -21.07 4.28
N GLY A 178 -7.72 -19.83 4.72
CA GLY A 178 -6.67 -19.35 5.59
C GLY A 178 -6.85 -19.96 6.99
N GLU A 179 -6.31 -21.14 7.20
CA GLU A 179 -6.12 -21.79 8.51
C GLU A 179 -4.64 -22.12 8.68
#